data_ea4f85a94cdb6bb405ea5417c42e3a92
#
_entry.id   ea4f85a94cdb6bb405ea5417c42e3a92
#
_cell.length_a   1.000
_cell.length_b   1.000
_cell.length_c   1.000
_cell.angle_alpha   90.00
_cell.angle_beta   90.00
_cell.angle_gamma   90.00
#
_symmetry.space_group_name_H-M   'P 1'
#
loop_
_entity.id
_entity.type
_entity.pdbx_description
1 polymer ?
#
loop_
_entity_poly.entity_id
_entity_poly.type
_entity_poly.pdbx_seq_one_letter_code
_entity_poly.pdbx_strand_id
1 'polypeptide(L)'
;FTTKEPGRGTGLGLSTVYGFAEQSGGHATIESAPGRGTTVNLYLPRTTEATETKSGPAETVPLSKNSEVVLVVEDNPEVRELTLQRVEGLGYVALEAENGAAAIRILQSDNDIQVVLSDIVMAGGVSGYDVAHWVRKHAPRIRVLLTTGYAAEETQPGTADVAILRKPYKRADLALALHEVLES
;
A
#
# COMPACT_ATOMS: atom_id res chain seq x y z
N PHE A 1 15.47 7.49 20.25
CA PHE A 1 15.75 8.87 20.66
C PHE A 1 15.67 9.75 19.41
N THR A 2 14.87 10.80 19.41
CA THR A 2 14.76 11.73 18.27
C THR A 2 14.83 13.17 18.80
N THR A 3 15.55 14.02 18.08
CA THR A 3 15.61 15.48 18.32
C THR A 3 14.61 16.24 17.44
N LYS A 4 13.78 15.53 16.66
CA LYS A 4 12.77 16.15 15.77
C LYS A 4 11.53 16.54 16.59
N GLU A 5 10.84 17.57 16.11
CA GLU A 5 9.58 18.03 16.69
C GLU A 5 8.51 16.92 16.67
N PRO A 6 7.58 16.90 17.63
CA PRO A 6 6.48 15.94 17.66
C PRO A 6 5.71 15.93 16.31
N GLY A 7 5.60 14.74 15.68
CA GLY A 7 4.94 14.56 14.37
C GLY A 7 5.88 14.45 13.16
N ARG A 8 7.20 14.66 13.33
CA ARG A 8 8.19 14.54 12.22
C ARG A 8 9.17 13.37 12.40
N GLY A 9 8.64 12.17 12.58
CA GLY A 9 9.42 10.93 12.64
C GLY A 9 9.48 10.35 14.04
N THR A 10 9.17 9.06 14.15
CA THR A 10 9.10 8.30 15.41
C THR A 10 10.45 7.96 16.00
N GLY A 11 11.56 8.22 15.31
CA GLY A 11 12.90 7.80 15.71
C GLY A 11 13.14 6.27 15.63
N LEU A 12 12.15 5.51 15.15
CA LEU A 12 12.18 4.05 15.11
C LEU A 12 12.76 3.47 13.81
N GLY A 13 12.97 4.29 12.76
CA GLY A 13 13.40 3.79 11.45
C GLY A 13 14.72 3.01 11.48
N LEU A 14 15.74 3.51 12.15
CA LEU A 14 17.03 2.81 12.26
C LEU A 14 16.96 1.57 13.16
N SER A 15 16.18 1.60 14.22
CA SER A 15 15.97 0.43 15.09
C SER A 15 15.22 -0.68 14.35
N THR A 16 14.29 -0.32 13.47
CA THR A 16 13.59 -1.28 12.60
C THR A 16 14.54 -1.92 11.59
N VAL A 17 15.41 -1.13 10.95
CA VAL A 17 16.43 -1.65 10.02
C VAL A 17 17.40 -2.58 10.73
N TYR A 18 17.85 -2.20 11.93
CA TYR A 18 18.74 -3.02 12.76
C TYR A 18 18.08 -4.35 13.16
N GLY A 19 16.85 -4.27 13.70
CA GLY A 19 16.06 -5.45 14.07
C GLY A 19 15.79 -6.39 12.90
N PHE A 20 15.50 -5.85 11.71
CA PHE A 20 15.34 -6.65 10.50
C PHE A 20 16.63 -7.38 10.12
N ALA A 21 17.79 -6.69 10.17
CA ALA A 21 19.08 -7.30 9.87
C ALA A 21 19.37 -8.48 10.79
N GLU A 22 19.24 -8.28 12.11
CA GLU A 22 19.48 -9.32 13.13
C GLU A 22 18.53 -10.51 12.97
N GLN A 23 17.23 -10.27 12.78
CA GLN A 23 16.24 -11.33 12.56
C GLN A 23 16.49 -12.12 11.27
N SER A 24 17.13 -11.47 10.28
CA SER A 24 17.53 -12.14 9.03
C SER A 24 18.87 -12.85 9.15
N GLY A 25 19.49 -12.93 10.33
CA GLY A 25 20.81 -13.55 10.54
C GLY A 25 21.96 -12.72 9.99
N GLY A 26 21.74 -11.42 9.75
CA GLY A 26 22.72 -10.45 9.29
C GLY A 26 23.08 -9.42 10.35
N HIS A 27 23.58 -8.26 9.92
CA HIS A 27 23.84 -7.12 10.80
C HIS A 27 23.80 -5.79 10.02
N ALA A 28 23.65 -4.69 10.73
CA ALA A 28 23.71 -3.35 10.16
C ALA A 28 24.81 -2.52 10.83
N THR A 29 25.50 -1.67 10.05
CA THR A 29 26.46 -0.70 10.55
C THR A 29 26.09 0.71 10.11
N ILE A 30 26.42 1.70 10.91
CA ILE A 30 26.15 3.11 10.63
C ILE A 30 27.45 3.90 10.76
N GLU A 31 27.79 4.62 9.72
CA GLU A 31 28.91 5.57 9.70
C GLU A 31 28.34 6.98 9.48
N SER A 32 28.55 7.87 10.44
CA SER A 32 28.01 9.24 10.36
C SER A 32 29.00 10.24 10.92
N ALA A 33 29.18 11.36 10.21
CA ALA A 33 29.95 12.48 10.71
C ALA A 33 29.26 13.79 10.35
N PRO A 34 29.31 14.83 11.22
CA PRO A 34 28.78 16.15 10.93
C PRO A 34 29.34 16.70 9.62
N GLY A 35 28.47 17.16 8.71
CA GLY A 35 28.85 17.69 7.41
C GLY A 35 29.31 16.67 6.36
N ARG A 36 29.38 15.37 6.70
CA ARG A 36 29.76 14.27 5.78
C ARG A 36 28.62 13.32 5.45
N GLY A 37 27.43 13.54 6.05
CA GLY A 37 26.26 12.69 5.85
C GLY A 37 26.31 11.42 6.71
N THR A 38 25.44 10.47 6.37
CA THR A 38 25.29 9.18 7.05
C THR A 38 25.26 8.07 6.00
N THR A 39 26.04 7.02 6.23
CA THR A 39 26.03 5.79 5.47
C THR A 39 25.50 4.67 6.36
N VAL A 40 24.49 3.95 5.90
CA VAL A 40 23.95 2.77 6.56
C VAL A 40 24.28 1.57 5.70
N ASN A 41 25.05 0.62 6.23
CA ASN A 41 25.38 -0.62 5.55
C ASN A 41 24.55 -1.76 6.15
N LEU A 42 23.85 -2.50 5.30
CA LEU A 42 23.04 -3.65 5.67
C LEU A 42 23.70 -4.92 5.10
N TYR A 43 24.09 -5.82 5.97
CA TYR A 43 24.69 -7.10 5.62
C TYR A 43 23.67 -8.21 5.85
N LEU A 44 23.28 -8.90 4.79
CA LEU A 44 22.34 -10.02 4.86
C LEU A 44 23.01 -11.31 4.44
N PRO A 45 22.66 -12.47 5.05
CA PRO A 45 23.19 -13.74 4.61
C PRO A 45 22.82 -14.00 3.15
N ARG A 46 23.79 -14.47 2.39
CA ARG A 46 23.50 -14.95 1.03
C ARG A 46 22.73 -16.26 1.10
N THR A 47 21.55 -16.32 0.50
CA THR A 47 20.88 -17.61 0.32
C THR A 47 21.68 -18.46 -0.67
N THR A 48 21.95 -19.72 -0.31
CA THR A 48 22.51 -20.74 -1.20
C THR A 48 21.41 -21.57 -1.88
N GLU A 49 20.18 -21.41 -1.44
CA GLU A 49 19.06 -22.00 -2.16
C GLU A 49 18.93 -21.27 -3.50
N ALA A 50 18.97 -22.07 -4.58
CA ALA A 50 18.65 -21.55 -5.90
C ALA A 50 17.30 -20.84 -5.75
N THR A 51 17.27 -19.56 -6.04
CA THR A 51 16.00 -18.86 -6.21
C THR A 51 15.30 -19.68 -7.28
N GLU A 52 14.37 -20.55 -6.88
CA GLU A 52 13.40 -21.05 -7.83
C GLU A 52 12.73 -19.78 -8.33
N THR A 53 13.25 -19.24 -9.42
CA THR A 53 12.43 -18.49 -10.34
C THR A 53 11.37 -19.51 -10.72
N LYS A 54 10.29 -19.53 -9.97
CA LYS A 54 9.04 -20.10 -10.45
C LYS A 54 8.63 -19.21 -11.63
N SER A 55 9.33 -19.46 -12.76
CA SER A 55 8.76 -19.34 -14.07
C SER A 55 7.74 -20.50 -14.15
N GLY A 56 6.76 -20.47 -13.25
CA GLY A 56 5.51 -21.15 -13.48
C GLY A 56 4.98 -20.63 -14.82
N PRO A 57 4.16 -21.38 -15.53
CA PRO A 57 3.46 -20.89 -16.72
C PRO A 57 2.95 -19.52 -16.33
N ALA A 58 3.18 -18.50 -17.19
CA ALA A 58 2.83 -17.12 -16.91
C ALA A 58 1.44 -17.15 -16.26
N GLU A 59 1.40 -16.91 -14.93
CA GLU A 59 0.13 -16.89 -14.22
C GLU A 59 -0.70 -15.91 -15.03
N THR A 60 -1.77 -16.40 -15.63
CA THR A 60 -2.72 -15.56 -16.37
C THR A 60 -3.32 -14.64 -15.34
N VAL A 61 -2.63 -13.53 -15.14
CA VAL A 61 -3.05 -12.48 -14.20
C VAL A 61 -4.38 -11.95 -14.72
N PRO A 62 -5.45 -11.96 -13.93
CA PRO A 62 -6.70 -11.40 -14.37
C PRO A 62 -6.49 -9.92 -14.73
N LEU A 63 -6.90 -9.58 -15.94
CA LEU A 63 -6.89 -8.20 -16.44
C LEU A 63 -8.32 -7.65 -16.39
N SER A 64 -8.43 -6.31 -16.29
CA SER A 64 -9.71 -5.63 -16.47
C SER A 64 -10.38 -6.07 -17.79
N LYS A 65 -11.66 -6.37 -17.74
CA LYS A 65 -12.45 -6.77 -18.90
C LYS A 65 -13.16 -5.60 -19.56
N ASN A 66 -13.51 -4.58 -18.78
CA ASN A 66 -14.37 -3.47 -19.20
C ASN A 66 -13.75 -2.11 -18.93
N SER A 67 -12.44 -2.04 -18.68
CA SER A 67 -11.74 -0.80 -18.30
C SER A 67 -12.36 -0.15 -17.05
N GLU A 68 -12.64 -0.97 -16.03
CA GLU A 68 -13.22 -0.52 -14.78
C GLU A 68 -12.34 0.57 -14.15
N VAL A 69 -12.98 1.56 -13.52
CA VAL A 69 -12.31 2.72 -12.93
C VAL A 69 -11.94 2.42 -11.47
N VAL A 70 -10.66 2.53 -11.16
CA VAL A 70 -10.09 2.35 -9.82
C VAL A 70 -9.59 3.68 -9.28
N LEU A 71 -10.14 4.14 -8.16
CA LEU A 71 -9.61 5.29 -7.43
C LEU A 71 -8.50 4.84 -6.48
N VAL A 72 -7.27 5.23 -6.76
CA VAL A 72 -6.09 4.98 -5.93
C VAL A 72 -5.93 6.09 -4.92
N VAL A 73 -5.90 5.75 -3.62
CA VAL A 73 -5.76 6.69 -2.51
C VAL A 73 -4.50 6.37 -1.72
N GLU A 74 -3.50 7.25 -1.80
CA GLU A 74 -2.18 7.06 -1.19
C GLU A 74 -1.55 8.44 -0.94
N ASP A 75 -1.05 8.71 0.26
CA ASP A 75 -0.48 10.01 0.61
C ASP A 75 0.96 10.19 0.13
N ASN A 76 1.72 9.10 0.03
CA ASN A 76 3.07 9.14 -0.54
C ASN A 76 3.01 9.24 -2.07
N PRO A 77 3.53 10.33 -2.70
CA PRO A 77 3.43 10.53 -4.14
C PRO A 77 4.17 9.47 -4.96
N GLU A 78 5.32 8.98 -4.49
CA GLU A 78 6.10 7.95 -5.21
C GLU A 78 5.38 6.60 -5.19
N VAL A 79 4.79 6.23 -4.05
CA VAL A 79 4.01 4.99 -3.90
C VAL A 79 2.73 5.09 -4.70
N ARG A 80 2.07 6.25 -4.71
CA ARG A 80 0.85 6.51 -5.49
C ARG A 80 1.11 6.34 -6.98
N GLU A 81 2.16 6.99 -7.51
CA GLU A 81 2.54 6.86 -8.92
C GLU A 81 2.81 5.41 -9.32
N LEU A 82 3.59 4.68 -8.51
CA LEU A 82 3.86 3.26 -8.75
C LEU A 82 2.58 2.42 -8.75
N THR A 83 1.64 2.72 -7.85
CA THR A 83 0.37 2.00 -7.74
C THR A 83 -0.52 2.29 -8.95
N LEU A 84 -0.59 3.54 -9.41
CA LEU A 84 -1.29 3.92 -10.65
C LEU A 84 -0.77 3.14 -11.85
N GLN A 85 0.55 3.14 -12.07
CA GLN A 85 1.18 2.38 -13.17
C GLN A 85 0.86 0.88 -13.11
N ARG A 86 0.80 0.29 -11.91
CA ARG A 86 0.43 -1.12 -11.73
C ARG A 86 -1.04 -1.38 -12.10
N VAL A 87 -1.95 -0.51 -11.65
CA VAL A 87 -3.39 -0.58 -11.92
C VAL A 87 -3.65 -0.43 -13.42
N GLU A 88 -3.06 0.58 -14.06
CA GLU A 88 -3.15 0.78 -15.52
C GLU A 88 -2.55 -0.38 -16.30
N GLY A 89 -1.40 -0.91 -15.84
CA GLY A 89 -0.77 -2.09 -16.43
C GLY A 89 -1.61 -3.37 -16.33
N LEU A 90 -2.66 -3.38 -15.51
CA LEU A 90 -3.67 -4.44 -15.42
C LEU A 90 -4.91 -4.15 -16.27
N GLY A 91 -4.94 -3.04 -17.02
CA GLY A 91 -6.01 -2.68 -17.94
C GLY A 91 -7.14 -1.86 -17.30
N TYR A 92 -7.02 -1.46 -16.04
CA TYR A 92 -7.97 -0.57 -15.37
C TYR A 92 -7.74 0.89 -15.77
N VAL A 93 -8.77 1.71 -15.66
CA VAL A 93 -8.62 3.17 -15.67
C VAL A 93 -8.31 3.62 -14.25
N ALA A 94 -7.20 4.34 -14.03
CA ALA A 94 -6.80 4.78 -12.71
C ALA A 94 -7.11 6.28 -12.50
N LEU A 95 -7.75 6.59 -11.37
CA LEU A 95 -7.88 7.94 -10.81
C LEU A 95 -7.05 8.01 -9.54
N GLU A 96 -6.60 9.20 -9.17
CA GLU A 96 -5.77 9.38 -7.97
C GLU A 96 -6.40 10.31 -6.94
N ALA A 97 -6.10 10.05 -5.66
CA ALA A 97 -6.34 10.94 -4.54
C ALA A 97 -5.14 10.91 -3.60
N GLU A 98 -4.69 12.08 -3.19
CA GLU A 98 -3.52 12.24 -2.31
C GLU A 98 -3.82 11.98 -0.82
N ASN A 99 -5.08 11.83 -0.43
CA ASN A 99 -5.53 11.55 0.93
C ASN A 99 -7.01 11.16 0.95
N GLY A 100 -7.49 10.68 2.09
CA GLY A 100 -8.88 10.25 2.25
C GLY A 100 -9.90 11.36 2.02
N ALA A 101 -9.59 12.62 2.40
CA ALA A 101 -10.51 13.74 2.18
C ALA A 101 -10.63 14.08 0.68
N ALA A 102 -9.53 14.00 -0.07
CA ALA A 102 -9.55 14.14 -1.53
C ALA A 102 -10.35 13.01 -2.18
N ALA A 103 -10.16 11.77 -1.72
CA ALA A 103 -10.92 10.62 -2.21
C ALA A 103 -12.43 10.81 -2.05
N ILE A 104 -12.88 11.24 -0.86
CA ILE A 104 -14.31 11.49 -0.61
C ILE A 104 -14.85 12.58 -1.54
N ARG A 105 -14.10 13.68 -1.80
CA ARG A 105 -14.53 14.70 -2.77
C ARG A 105 -14.69 14.14 -4.19
N ILE A 106 -13.77 13.29 -4.63
CA ILE A 106 -13.85 12.63 -5.94
C ILE A 106 -15.06 11.70 -6.01
N LEU A 107 -15.30 10.91 -4.96
CA LEU A 107 -16.45 10.00 -4.85
C LEU A 107 -17.80 10.71 -4.80
N GLN A 108 -17.84 11.96 -4.38
CA GLN A 108 -19.04 12.80 -4.41
C GLN A 108 -19.35 13.36 -5.82
N SER A 109 -18.35 13.41 -6.70
CA SER A 109 -18.57 13.76 -8.11
C SER A 109 -19.19 12.58 -8.85
N ASP A 110 -19.82 12.85 -9.99
CA ASP A 110 -20.49 11.83 -10.80
C ASP A 110 -19.45 11.04 -11.63
N ASN A 111 -18.55 10.34 -10.95
CA ASN A 111 -17.53 9.51 -11.58
C ASN A 111 -17.98 8.05 -11.59
N ASP A 112 -17.67 7.35 -12.66
CA ASP A 112 -17.98 5.94 -12.84
C ASP A 112 -16.93 5.04 -12.16
N ILE A 113 -16.71 5.25 -10.85
CA ILE A 113 -15.76 4.51 -10.04
C ILE A 113 -16.38 3.20 -9.59
N GLN A 114 -15.70 2.09 -9.85
CA GLN A 114 -16.11 0.75 -9.42
C GLN A 114 -15.36 0.29 -8.17
N VAL A 115 -14.08 0.67 -8.04
CA VAL A 115 -13.25 0.24 -6.91
C VAL A 115 -12.50 1.43 -6.31
N VAL A 116 -12.41 1.46 -4.98
CA VAL A 116 -11.46 2.29 -4.23
C VAL A 116 -10.33 1.39 -3.73
N LEU A 117 -9.11 1.66 -4.15
CA LEU A 117 -7.87 1.06 -3.63
C LEU A 117 -7.19 2.07 -2.72
N SER A 118 -7.25 1.86 -1.41
CA SER A 118 -6.78 2.86 -0.43
C SER A 118 -5.77 2.31 0.54
N ASP A 119 -4.69 3.05 0.81
CA ASP A 119 -3.91 2.80 2.03
C ASP A 119 -4.77 3.07 3.26
N ILE A 120 -4.56 2.27 4.31
CA ILE A 120 -5.24 2.44 5.61
C ILE A 120 -4.69 3.65 6.34
N VAL A 121 -3.35 3.77 6.41
CA VAL A 121 -2.66 4.79 7.19
C VAL A 121 -2.18 5.90 6.30
N MET A 122 -2.85 7.04 6.34
CA MET A 122 -2.52 8.21 5.54
C MET A 122 -2.44 9.47 6.41
N ALA A 123 -1.59 10.40 6.02
CA ALA A 123 -1.57 11.73 6.61
C ALA A 123 -2.89 12.49 6.31
N GLY A 124 -3.29 13.40 7.22
CA GLY A 124 -4.45 14.27 6.98
C GLY A 124 -5.75 13.90 7.70
N GLY A 125 -5.69 12.94 8.63
CA GLY A 125 -6.78 12.67 9.59
C GLY A 125 -7.97 11.85 9.07
N VAL A 126 -8.03 11.56 7.76
CA VAL A 126 -9.03 10.65 7.16
C VAL A 126 -8.32 9.39 6.70
N SER A 127 -8.53 8.29 7.41
CA SER A 127 -7.93 6.98 7.12
C SER A 127 -8.63 6.25 5.97
N GLY A 128 -8.00 5.18 5.45
CA GLY A 128 -8.66 4.29 4.50
C GLY A 128 -9.92 3.62 5.04
N TYR A 129 -9.99 3.39 6.35
CA TYR A 129 -11.21 2.90 7.01
C TYR A 129 -12.33 3.93 6.98
N ASP A 130 -12.02 5.21 7.16
CA ASP A 130 -13.02 6.29 7.08
C ASP A 130 -13.57 6.40 5.65
N VAL A 131 -12.71 6.26 4.65
CA VAL A 131 -13.12 6.20 3.23
C VAL A 131 -14.03 4.99 2.98
N ALA A 132 -13.65 3.80 3.46
CA ALA A 132 -14.47 2.60 3.33
C ALA A 132 -15.85 2.75 4.01
N HIS A 133 -15.87 3.33 5.20
CA HIS A 133 -17.12 3.62 5.89
C HIS A 133 -18.01 4.60 5.11
N TRP A 134 -17.41 5.65 4.56
CA TRP A 134 -18.12 6.61 3.72
C TRP A 134 -18.71 5.96 2.48
N VAL A 135 -17.93 5.14 1.76
CA VAL A 135 -18.37 4.38 0.57
C VAL A 135 -19.53 3.47 0.91
N ARG A 136 -19.42 2.68 1.98
CA ARG A 136 -20.48 1.78 2.43
C ARG A 136 -21.81 2.51 2.67
N LYS A 137 -21.74 3.72 3.23
CA LYS A 137 -22.92 4.51 3.59
C LYS A 137 -23.54 5.25 2.40
N HIS A 138 -22.71 5.77 1.47
CA HIS A 138 -23.18 6.71 0.45
C HIS A 138 -23.13 6.17 -0.99
N ALA A 139 -22.24 5.19 -1.24
CA ALA A 139 -22.02 4.62 -2.55
C ALA A 139 -21.79 3.08 -2.48
N PRO A 140 -22.78 2.30 -1.96
CA PRO A 140 -22.57 0.85 -1.66
C PRO A 140 -22.33 -0.01 -2.90
N ARG A 141 -22.49 0.53 -4.10
CA ARG A 141 -22.11 -0.12 -5.37
C ARG A 141 -20.61 -0.14 -5.60
N ILE A 142 -19.87 0.78 -5.00
CA ILE A 142 -18.41 0.88 -5.14
C ILE A 142 -17.79 -0.13 -4.18
N ARG A 143 -16.84 -0.92 -4.70
CA ARG A 143 -16.08 -1.86 -3.89
C ARG A 143 -14.89 -1.18 -3.24
N VAL A 144 -14.39 -1.72 -2.13
CA VAL A 144 -13.23 -1.17 -1.43
C VAL A 144 -12.22 -2.27 -1.21
N LEU A 145 -10.98 -2.01 -1.64
CA LEU A 145 -9.79 -2.79 -1.34
C LEU A 145 -8.84 -1.92 -0.54
N LEU A 146 -8.57 -2.28 0.69
CA LEU A 146 -7.61 -1.58 1.53
C LEU A 146 -6.21 -2.17 1.37
N THR A 147 -5.18 -1.34 1.48
CA THR A 147 -3.79 -1.79 1.57
C THR A 147 -3.20 -1.42 2.91
N THR A 148 -2.36 -2.30 3.46
CA THR A 148 -1.73 -2.07 4.76
C THR A 148 -0.29 -2.51 4.80
N GLY A 149 0.57 -1.73 5.48
CA GLY A 149 1.87 -2.16 5.93
C GLY A 149 1.78 -2.91 7.26
N TYR A 150 2.91 -3.28 7.82
CA TYR A 150 3.06 -4.15 9.01
C TYR A 150 2.37 -3.65 10.30
N ALA A 151 1.97 -2.38 10.38
CA ALA A 151 1.52 -1.75 11.62
C ALA A 151 -0.01 -1.62 11.80
N ALA A 152 -0.83 -2.02 10.83
CA ALA A 152 -2.27 -1.83 10.88
C ALA A 152 -3.01 -3.16 11.09
N GLU A 153 -2.77 -3.84 12.23
CA GLU A 153 -3.47 -5.08 12.60
C GLU A 153 -4.81 -4.85 13.33
N GLU A 154 -5.16 -3.63 13.67
CA GLU A 154 -6.43 -3.35 14.32
C GLU A 154 -7.55 -3.18 13.28
N THR A 155 -8.26 -4.26 13.04
CA THR A 155 -9.54 -4.21 12.31
C THR A 155 -10.48 -3.28 13.08
N GLN A 156 -10.84 -2.15 12.51
CA GLN A 156 -11.81 -1.27 13.18
C GLN A 156 -13.20 -1.91 13.18
N PRO A 157 -14.00 -1.71 14.24
CA PRO A 157 -15.37 -2.18 14.29
C PRO A 157 -16.17 -1.71 13.06
N GLY A 158 -16.79 -2.65 12.33
CA GLY A 158 -17.59 -2.34 11.14
C GLY A 158 -16.84 -2.43 9.80
N THR A 159 -15.57 -2.85 9.80
CA THR A 159 -14.77 -3.07 8.57
C THR A 159 -14.33 -4.53 8.38
N ALA A 160 -14.93 -5.44 9.15
CA ALA A 160 -14.59 -6.88 9.09
C ALA A 160 -14.79 -7.51 7.70
N ASP A 161 -15.65 -6.91 6.87
CA ASP A 161 -16.00 -7.42 5.54
C ASP A 161 -15.23 -6.71 4.41
N VAL A 162 -14.30 -5.80 4.72
CA VAL A 162 -13.53 -5.09 3.70
C VAL A 162 -12.28 -5.89 3.35
N ALA A 163 -12.07 -6.14 2.07
CA ALA A 163 -10.88 -6.83 1.57
C ALA A 163 -9.60 -6.03 1.88
N ILE A 164 -8.56 -6.71 2.35
CA ILE A 164 -7.28 -6.09 2.72
C ILE A 164 -6.13 -6.79 1.99
N LEU A 165 -5.31 -6.03 1.28
CA LEU A 165 -4.09 -6.48 0.62
C LEU A 165 -2.87 -6.00 1.43
N ARG A 166 -2.05 -6.93 1.90
CA ARG A 166 -0.87 -6.62 2.72
C ARG A 166 0.33 -6.19 1.87
N LYS A 167 0.95 -5.06 2.22
CA LYS A 167 2.22 -4.60 1.66
C LYS A 167 3.40 -5.36 2.32
N PRO A 168 4.47 -5.77 1.57
CA PRO A 168 4.63 -5.60 0.13
C PRO A 168 3.86 -6.66 -0.68
N TYR A 169 3.21 -6.26 -1.75
CA TYR A 169 2.48 -7.14 -2.65
C TYR A 169 3.06 -7.13 -4.07
N LYS A 170 2.93 -8.25 -4.77
CA LYS A 170 3.31 -8.37 -6.18
C LYS A 170 2.17 -7.90 -7.09
N ARG A 171 2.48 -7.70 -8.38
CA ARG A 171 1.47 -7.36 -9.39
C ARG A 171 0.35 -8.41 -9.49
N ALA A 172 0.70 -9.69 -9.35
CA ALA A 172 -0.27 -10.78 -9.38
C ALA A 172 -1.23 -10.74 -8.19
N ASP A 173 -0.74 -10.42 -6.98
CA ASP A 173 -1.56 -10.32 -5.78
C ASP A 173 -2.58 -9.17 -5.91
N LEU A 174 -2.14 -8.02 -6.44
CA LEU A 174 -3.01 -6.87 -6.70
C LEU A 174 -4.09 -7.22 -7.73
N ALA A 175 -3.71 -7.90 -8.81
CA ALA A 175 -4.65 -8.28 -9.86
C ALA A 175 -5.73 -9.23 -9.36
N LEU A 176 -5.34 -10.24 -8.56
CA LEU A 176 -6.28 -11.17 -7.94
C LEU A 176 -7.21 -10.45 -6.97
N ALA A 177 -6.68 -9.61 -6.09
CA ALA A 177 -7.48 -8.87 -5.12
C ALA A 177 -8.48 -7.92 -5.79
N LEU A 178 -8.07 -7.20 -6.83
CA LEU A 178 -8.99 -6.34 -7.61
C LEU A 178 -10.08 -7.15 -8.31
N HIS A 179 -9.71 -8.28 -8.89
CA HIS A 179 -10.67 -9.17 -9.54
C HIS A 179 -11.70 -9.73 -8.54
N GLU A 180 -11.24 -10.21 -7.38
CA GLU A 180 -12.11 -10.76 -6.33
C GLU A 180 -13.11 -9.73 -5.79
N VAL A 181 -12.68 -8.49 -5.54
CA VAL A 181 -13.60 -7.44 -5.05
C VAL A 181 -14.59 -6.97 -6.11
N LEU A 182 -14.25 -7.08 -7.39
CA LEU A 182 -15.16 -6.73 -8.50
C LEU A 182 -16.23 -7.80 -8.76
N GLU A 183 -15.88 -9.07 -8.51
CA GLU A 183 -16.81 -10.20 -8.73
C GLU A 183 -17.68 -10.48 -7.48
N SER A 184 -17.40 -9.86 -6.31
CA SER A 184 -18.17 -10.01 -5.06
C SER A 184 -19.39 -9.09 -5.02
#